data_76cd27ae5faf3d9f3ddb539a964064a7
#
_entry.id   76cd27ae5faf3d9f3ddb539a964064a7
#
_cell.length_a   1.000
_cell.length_b   1.000
_cell.length_c   1.000
_cell.angle_alpha   90.00
_cell.angle_beta   90.00
_cell.angle_gamma   90.00
#
_symmetry.space_group_name_H-M   'P 1'
#
loop_
_entity.id
_entity.type
_entity.pdbx_description
1 polymer ?
#
loop_
_entity_poly.entity_id
_entity_poly.type
_entity_poly.pdbx_seq_one_letter_code
_entity_poly.pdbx_strand_id
1 'polypeptide(L)'
;MTESAASPGTFACARFIKEIGRGPNGARALSPEDTHALYSAMLDGRVSDIELGAVMLAYRLKGETAAELAAMLEAAQASFALLRVPAGESRPVSIPSYNGARKQPNLVPLLALLLAREGVPTLVHGVSEDAGRVTSAEIFARLGIAPAKSHPEIEAQLASRALAFAPIEVLAPKLARLLALRRIMGVRNSTHTLVKILQPFSSPGLRLVNYTHPEYRESLAELFAGHPAAAVGGALLARGTEGEAVADTRRQVQIDWLHDGVAETLVAAERSSSEAQPAALPESRDADTTAAWTQAVLDGRQPVPPTLARQVETIVRVARQD
;
A
#
# COMPACT_ATOMS: atom_id res chain seq x y z
N MET A 1 5.83 22.76 37.00
CA MET A 1 6.98 21.86 36.80
C MET A 1 6.64 21.00 35.58
N THR A 2 7.15 21.39 34.42
CA THR A 2 6.99 20.66 33.17
C THR A 2 7.98 19.50 33.20
N GLU A 3 7.48 18.26 33.26
CA GLU A 3 8.30 17.07 33.01
C GLU A 3 8.90 17.19 31.61
N SER A 4 10.19 17.41 31.56
CA SER A 4 10.99 17.28 30.34
C SER A 4 10.97 15.82 29.95
N ALA A 5 10.25 15.50 28.86
CA ALA A 5 10.33 14.18 28.22
C ALA A 5 11.81 13.94 27.88
N ALA A 6 12.46 12.98 28.55
CA ALA A 6 13.81 12.57 28.23
C ALA A 6 13.91 12.23 26.75
N SER A 7 14.85 12.86 26.04
CA SER A 7 15.14 12.52 24.65
C SER A 7 15.42 11.02 24.58
N PRO A 8 14.77 10.25 23.69
CA PRO A 8 15.05 8.83 23.55
C PRO A 8 16.54 8.64 23.26
N GLY A 9 17.22 7.75 24.00
CA GLY A 9 18.65 7.51 23.87
C GLY A 9 19.02 7.18 22.40
N THR A 10 20.14 7.73 21.93
CA THR A 10 20.63 7.54 20.57
C THR A 10 20.91 6.05 20.30
N PHE A 11 20.43 5.54 19.18
CA PHE A 11 20.66 4.16 18.73
C PHE A 11 21.87 4.13 17.79
N ALA A 12 22.92 3.43 18.16
CA ALA A 12 24.15 3.37 17.38
C ALA A 12 24.02 2.47 16.14
N CYS A 13 24.08 3.05 14.96
CA CYS A 13 23.86 2.35 13.67
C CYS A 13 25.14 1.89 12.97
N ALA A 14 26.32 2.34 13.38
CA ALA A 14 27.57 2.12 12.66
C ALA A 14 27.84 0.64 12.32
N ARG A 15 27.53 -0.30 13.23
CA ARG A 15 27.70 -1.73 13.00
C ARG A 15 26.81 -2.25 11.87
N PHE A 16 25.56 -1.78 11.80
CA PHE A 16 24.60 -2.18 10.77
C PHE A 16 24.96 -1.59 9.41
N ILE A 17 25.32 -0.30 9.37
CA ILE A 17 25.77 0.39 8.16
C ILE A 17 27.00 -0.32 7.58
N LYS A 18 27.93 -0.78 8.43
CA LYS A 18 29.09 -1.55 7.99
C LYS A 18 28.72 -2.86 7.29
N GLU A 19 27.65 -3.54 7.73
CA GLU A 19 27.22 -4.81 7.10
C GLU A 19 26.44 -4.56 5.80
N ILE A 20 25.44 -3.69 5.81
CA ILE A 20 24.59 -3.46 4.64
C ILE A 20 25.22 -2.52 3.60
N GLY A 21 26.23 -1.74 3.96
CA GLY A 21 26.85 -0.70 3.13
C GLY A 21 28.16 -1.10 2.45
N ARG A 22 28.59 -2.37 2.45
CA ARG A 22 29.86 -2.84 1.89
C ARG A 22 29.96 -2.81 0.36
N GLY A 23 28.96 -2.25 -0.33
CA GLY A 23 28.89 -2.22 -1.78
C GLY A 23 28.34 -3.53 -2.38
N PRO A 24 28.23 -3.61 -3.74
CA PRO A 24 27.44 -4.64 -4.42
C PRO A 24 27.85 -6.09 -4.12
N ASN A 25 29.15 -6.33 -3.90
CA ASN A 25 29.68 -7.68 -3.69
C ASN A 25 29.98 -8.01 -2.23
N GLY A 26 29.84 -7.05 -1.32
CA GLY A 26 30.22 -7.21 0.09
C GLY A 26 29.06 -6.98 1.07
N ALA A 27 27.98 -6.37 0.63
CA ALA A 27 26.82 -6.10 1.46
C ALA A 27 26.16 -7.40 1.91
N ARG A 28 25.78 -7.47 3.19
CA ARG A 28 25.15 -8.63 3.81
C ARG A 28 23.80 -8.24 4.37
N ALA A 29 22.89 -9.21 4.39
CA ALA A 29 21.63 -9.06 5.11
C ALA A 29 21.89 -9.01 6.62
N LEU A 30 21.11 -8.21 7.34
CA LEU A 30 21.03 -8.25 8.79
C LEU A 30 20.16 -9.42 9.25
N SER A 31 20.37 -9.88 10.48
CA SER A 31 19.43 -10.83 11.10
C SER A 31 18.04 -10.17 11.26
N PRO A 32 16.96 -10.97 11.36
CA PRO A 32 15.63 -10.43 11.63
C PRO A 32 15.58 -9.55 12.88
N GLU A 33 16.26 -9.96 13.95
CA GLU A 33 16.31 -9.23 15.24
C GLU A 33 17.02 -7.88 15.09
N ASP A 34 18.18 -7.86 14.42
CA ASP A 34 18.93 -6.64 14.16
C ASP A 34 18.16 -5.70 13.22
N THR A 35 17.47 -6.25 12.20
CA THR A 35 16.64 -5.48 11.28
C THR A 35 15.45 -4.86 11.99
N HIS A 36 14.74 -5.64 12.82
CA HIS A 36 13.63 -5.15 13.63
C HIS A 36 14.07 -4.03 14.59
N ALA A 37 15.18 -4.24 15.31
CA ALA A 37 15.71 -3.25 16.25
C ALA A 37 16.13 -1.94 15.55
N LEU A 38 16.82 -2.06 14.40
CA LEU A 38 17.23 -0.91 13.60
C LEU A 38 16.01 -0.15 13.07
N TYR A 39 15.05 -0.84 12.45
CA TYR A 39 13.88 -0.20 11.85
C TYR A 39 12.97 0.43 12.92
N SER A 40 12.81 -0.21 14.08
CA SER A 40 12.10 0.37 15.23
C SER A 40 12.78 1.65 15.71
N ALA A 41 14.11 1.66 15.82
CA ALA A 41 14.85 2.86 16.20
C ALA A 41 14.70 4.00 15.17
N MET A 42 14.66 3.66 13.87
CA MET A 42 14.38 4.62 12.81
C MET A 42 12.97 5.21 12.94
N LEU A 43 11.97 4.37 13.19
CA LEU A 43 10.57 4.79 13.41
C LEU A 43 10.42 5.68 14.65
N ASP A 44 11.18 5.41 15.69
CA ASP A 44 11.15 6.18 16.95
C ASP A 44 11.97 7.47 16.90
N GLY A 45 12.70 7.73 15.81
CA GLY A 45 13.56 8.92 15.69
C GLY A 45 14.81 8.85 16.57
N ARG A 46 15.25 7.66 16.95
CA ARG A 46 16.46 7.43 17.77
C ARG A 46 17.75 7.30 16.95
N VAL A 47 17.65 7.31 15.63
CA VAL A 47 18.78 7.26 14.70
C VAL A 47 19.12 8.69 14.25
N SER A 48 20.40 9.06 14.26
CA SER A 48 20.83 10.38 13.80
C SER A 48 20.57 10.56 12.30
N ASP A 49 20.38 11.80 11.84
CA ASP A 49 20.03 12.08 10.42
C ASP A 49 21.08 11.55 9.45
N ILE A 50 22.37 11.63 9.79
CA ILE A 50 23.47 11.10 8.96
C ILE A 50 23.37 9.57 8.86
N GLU A 51 23.19 8.89 9.98
CA GLU A 51 23.07 7.42 10.01
C GLU A 51 21.78 6.97 9.34
N LEU A 52 20.67 7.69 9.52
CA LEU A 52 19.38 7.40 8.90
C LEU A 52 19.50 7.47 7.36
N GLY A 53 20.11 8.52 6.83
CA GLY A 53 20.40 8.65 5.39
C GLY A 53 21.30 7.53 4.88
N ALA A 54 22.35 7.19 5.61
CA ALA A 54 23.28 6.10 5.26
C ALA A 54 22.57 4.74 5.24
N VAL A 55 21.76 4.40 6.25
CA VAL A 55 20.98 3.15 6.31
C VAL A 55 20.01 3.06 5.13
N MET A 56 19.24 4.13 4.89
CA MET A 56 18.25 4.15 3.80
C MET A 56 18.90 3.97 2.43
N LEU A 57 20.03 4.64 2.18
CA LEU A 57 20.75 4.51 0.92
C LEU A 57 21.40 3.13 0.79
N ALA A 58 21.98 2.59 1.86
CA ALA A 58 22.58 1.25 1.85
C ALA A 58 21.55 0.17 1.50
N TYR A 59 20.36 0.18 2.13
CA TYR A 59 19.26 -0.72 1.78
C TYR A 59 18.79 -0.51 0.33
N ARG A 60 18.69 0.74 -0.13
CA ARG A 60 18.32 1.02 -1.53
C ARG A 60 19.29 0.43 -2.54
N LEU A 61 20.57 0.37 -2.22
CA LEU A 61 21.60 -0.17 -3.12
C LEU A 61 21.72 -1.71 -3.00
N LYS A 62 21.61 -2.24 -1.78
CA LYS A 62 21.69 -3.68 -1.50
C LYS A 62 20.40 -4.41 -1.92
N GLY A 63 19.26 -3.82 -1.72
CA GLY A 63 17.95 -4.47 -1.70
C GLY A 63 17.68 -5.20 -0.37
N GLU A 64 16.42 -5.26 0.01
CA GLU A 64 15.95 -6.00 1.20
C GLU A 64 15.72 -7.47 0.84
N THR A 65 16.11 -8.39 1.72
CA THR A 65 15.68 -9.78 1.65
C THR A 65 14.24 -9.93 2.18
N ALA A 66 13.58 -11.06 1.88
CA ALA A 66 12.24 -11.35 2.42
C ALA A 66 12.22 -11.34 3.96
N ALA A 67 13.26 -11.88 4.60
CA ALA A 67 13.40 -11.88 6.06
C ALA A 67 13.59 -10.45 6.64
N GLU A 68 14.40 -9.61 5.99
CA GLU A 68 14.54 -8.22 6.38
C GLU A 68 13.23 -7.44 6.20
N LEU A 69 12.52 -7.63 5.08
CA LEU A 69 11.20 -7.02 4.86
C LEU A 69 10.18 -7.46 5.89
N ALA A 70 10.17 -8.74 6.28
CA ALA A 70 9.29 -9.26 7.33
C ALA A 70 9.55 -8.59 8.67
N ALA A 71 10.82 -8.50 9.08
CA ALA A 71 11.21 -7.86 10.33
C ALA A 71 10.91 -6.35 10.35
N MET A 72 11.14 -5.65 9.22
CA MET A 72 10.76 -4.24 9.07
C MET A 72 9.24 -4.07 9.12
N LEU A 73 8.48 -4.98 8.50
CA LEU A 73 7.01 -4.95 8.51
C LEU A 73 6.47 -5.14 9.92
N GLU A 74 7.04 -6.06 10.69
CA GLU A 74 6.67 -6.28 12.09
C GLU A 74 6.90 -5.02 12.93
N ALA A 75 8.07 -4.39 12.81
CA ALA A 75 8.37 -3.12 13.48
C ALA A 75 7.41 -1.99 13.02
N ALA A 76 7.09 -1.93 11.72
CA ALA A 76 6.14 -0.96 11.18
C ALA A 76 4.74 -1.16 11.76
N GLN A 77 4.25 -2.40 11.79
CA GLN A 77 2.94 -2.79 12.34
C GLN A 77 2.80 -2.45 13.83
N ALA A 78 3.87 -2.64 14.61
CA ALA A 78 3.92 -2.28 16.03
C ALA A 78 3.94 -0.76 16.26
N SER A 79 4.16 0.06 15.24
CA SER A 79 4.38 1.51 15.38
C SER A 79 3.10 2.35 15.32
N PHE A 80 1.94 1.75 15.01
CA PHE A 80 0.63 2.43 14.94
C PHE A 80 -0.49 1.54 15.49
N ALA A 81 -1.60 2.16 15.87
CA ALA A 81 -2.78 1.44 16.36
C ALA A 81 -3.54 0.81 15.19
N LEU A 82 -3.95 -0.45 15.37
CA LEU A 82 -4.76 -1.15 14.38
C LEU A 82 -6.22 -0.67 14.43
N LEU A 83 -6.85 -0.60 13.27
CA LEU A 83 -8.24 -0.17 13.09
C LEU A 83 -9.21 -1.30 13.38
N ARG A 84 -10.28 -0.98 14.08
CA ARG A 84 -11.40 -1.90 14.30
C ARG A 84 -12.45 -1.70 13.22
N VAL A 85 -12.85 -2.79 12.59
CA VAL A 85 -13.93 -2.80 11.61
C VAL A 85 -15.04 -3.68 12.17
N PRO A 86 -16.32 -3.25 12.10
CA PRO A 86 -17.43 -4.09 12.52
C PRO A 86 -17.40 -5.44 11.81
N ALA A 87 -17.76 -6.50 12.54
CA ALA A 87 -17.93 -7.81 11.95
C ALA A 87 -19.07 -7.76 10.91
N GLY A 88 -18.87 -8.42 9.78
CA GLY A 88 -19.82 -8.47 8.68
C GLY A 88 -19.57 -9.70 7.80
N GLU A 89 -20.25 -9.78 6.67
CA GLU A 89 -20.14 -10.88 5.71
C GLU A 89 -18.83 -10.89 4.92
N SER A 90 -18.04 -9.81 5.02
CA SER A 90 -16.80 -9.65 4.28
C SER A 90 -15.67 -9.21 5.20
N ARG A 91 -14.48 -9.73 4.94
CA ARG A 91 -13.24 -9.18 5.52
C ARG A 91 -12.99 -7.78 4.99
N PRO A 92 -12.43 -6.85 5.80
CA PRO A 92 -12.06 -5.53 5.31
C PRO A 92 -10.93 -5.62 4.28
N VAL A 93 -10.96 -4.72 3.31
CA VAL A 93 -9.96 -4.62 2.23
C VAL A 93 -9.12 -3.36 2.40
N SER A 94 -7.80 -3.50 2.30
CA SER A 94 -6.83 -2.40 2.33
C SER A 94 -6.25 -2.15 0.94
N ILE A 95 -6.34 -0.90 0.46
CA ILE A 95 -5.84 -0.46 -0.86
C ILE A 95 -4.77 0.62 -0.65
N PRO A 96 -3.49 0.32 -0.88
CA PRO A 96 -2.43 1.33 -0.81
C PRO A 96 -2.45 2.24 -2.05
N SER A 97 -2.38 3.56 -1.83
CA SER A 97 -2.34 4.58 -2.88
C SER A 97 -1.27 5.63 -2.56
N TYR A 98 -0.03 5.34 -2.95
CA TYR A 98 1.17 6.13 -2.62
C TYR A 98 1.88 6.73 -3.84
N ASN A 99 1.42 6.43 -5.04
CA ASN A 99 2.07 6.92 -6.25
C ASN A 99 1.26 8.00 -6.97
N GLY A 100 -0.05 7.88 -6.98
CA GLY A 100 -0.90 8.67 -7.86
C GLY A 100 -0.67 8.39 -9.35
N ALA A 101 -1.52 8.93 -10.20
CA ALA A 101 -1.45 8.76 -11.64
C ALA A 101 -0.71 9.93 -12.33
N ARG A 102 0.11 9.58 -13.33
CA ARG A 102 0.88 10.55 -14.13
C ARG A 102 0.53 10.51 -15.62
N LYS A 103 0.28 9.33 -16.16
CA LYS A 103 0.03 9.11 -17.59
C LYS A 103 -1.41 8.69 -17.88
N GLN A 104 -2.05 8.05 -16.93
CA GLN A 104 -3.43 7.55 -17.04
C GLN A 104 -4.28 8.10 -15.89
N PRO A 105 -5.61 8.15 -16.02
CA PRO A 105 -6.49 8.46 -14.89
C PRO A 105 -6.29 7.49 -13.71
N ASN A 106 -6.34 7.99 -12.50
CA ASN A 106 -6.24 7.17 -11.29
C ASN A 106 -7.61 6.56 -10.96
N LEU A 107 -7.78 5.26 -11.21
CA LEU A 107 -9.04 4.55 -10.99
C LEU A 107 -9.13 3.86 -9.61
N VAL A 108 -8.20 4.08 -8.69
CA VAL A 108 -8.29 3.56 -7.31
C VAL A 108 -9.57 4.03 -6.61
N PRO A 109 -9.99 5.31 -6.73
CA PRO A 109 -11.27 5.74 -6.14
C PRO A 109 -12.47 5.00 -6.68
N LEU A 110 -12.53 4.75 -7.99
CA LEU A 110 -13.61 3.95 -8.59
C LEU A 110 -13.61 2.51 -8.05
N LEU A 111 -12.44 1.85 -8.01
CA LEU A 111 -12.31 0.50 -7.43
C LEU A 111 -12.86 0.46 -6.00
N ALA A 112 -12.43 1.40 -5.16
CA ALA A 112 -12.85 1.46 -3.77
C ALA A 112 -14.37 1.69 -3.60
N LEU A 113 -14.95 2.56 -4.42
CA LEU A 113 -16.39 2.84 -4.41
C LEU A 113 -17.23 1.65 -4.90
N LEU A 114 -16.74 0.90 -5.89
CA LEU A 114 -17.39 -0.32 -6.35
C LEU A 114 -17.37 -1.40 -5.27
N LEU A 115 -16.26 -1.58 -4.56
CA LEU A 115 -16.16 -2.52 -3.43
C LEU A 115 -17.09 -2.12 -2.28
N ALA A 116 -17.15 -0.83 -1.95
CA ALA A 116 -18.04 -0.33 -0.92
C ALA A 116 -19.54 -0.56 -1.26
N ARG A 117 -19.93 -0.45 -2.54
CA ARG A 117 -21.27 -0.80 -3.04
C ARG A 117 -21.62 -2.28 -2.85
N GLU A 118 -20.62 -3.15 -2.97
CA GLU A 118 -20.76 -4.59 -2.68
C GLU A 118 -20.79 -4.90 -1.16
N GLY A 119 -20.74 -3.87 -0.31
CA GLY A 119 -20.74 -4.02 1.15
C GLY A 119 -19.39 -4.44 1.73
N VAL A 120 -18.31 -4.38 0.95
CA VAL A 120 -16.95 -4.71 1.42
C VAL A 120 -16.33 -3.49 2.10
N PRO A 121 -16.04 -3.54 3.42
CA PRO A 121 -15.37 -2.43 4.10
C PRO A 121 -13.99 -2.17 3.47
N THR A 122 -13.82 -1.00 2.86
CA THR A 122 -12.65 -0.68 2.04
C THR A 122 -11.91 0.53 2.61
N LEU A 123 -10.67 0.33 3.01
CA LEU A 123 -9.75 1.39 3.40
C LEU A 123 -8.80 1.70 2.26
N VAL A 124 -8.86 2.90 1.70
CA VAL A 124 -7.79 3.43 0.88
C VAL A 124 -6.87 4.25 1.78
N HIS A 125 -5.57 3.95 1.76
CA HIS A 125 -4.60 4.70 2.54
C HIS A 125 -3.41 5.13 1.67
N GLY A 126 -2.90 6.33 1.93
CA GLY A 126 -1.84 6.84 1.06
C GLY A 126 -1.45 8.28 1.33
N VAL A 127 -0.88 8.91 0.32
CA VAL A 127 -0.48 10.32 0.37
C VAL A 127 -1.61 11.21 -0.09
N SER A 128 -1.74 12.37 0.54
CA SER A 128 -2.74 13.37 0.15
C SER A 128 -2.34 14.15 -1.10
N GLU A 129 -1.03 14.33 -1.31
CA GLU A 129 -0.46 15.13 -2.41
C GLU A 129 0.81 14.48 -2.96
N ASP A 130 1.03 14.58 -4.27
CA ASP A 130 2.30 14.24 -4.93
C ASP A 130 2.55 15.21 -6.09
N ALA A 131 3.74 15.82 -6.14
CA ALA A 131 4.08 16.77 -7.18
C ALA A 131 4.06 16.12 -8.58
N GLY A 132 3.18 16.63 -9.46
CA GLY A 132 3.04 16.17 -10.84
C GLY A 132 2.26 14.87 -11.03
N ARG A 133 1.55 14.39 -10.00
CA ARG A 133 0.67 13.23 -10.05
C ARG A 133 -0.69 13.54 -9.44
N VAL A 134 -1.73 12.90 -9.93
CA VAL A 134 -3.08 13.00 -9.38
C VAL A 134 -3.28 11.87 -8.37
N THR A 135 -3.45 12.22 -7.10
CA THR A 135 -3.62 11.27 -6.01
C THR A 135 -5.07 10.80 -5.89
N SER A 136 -5.27 9.67 -5.22
CA SER A 136 -6.63 9.22 -4.87
C SER A 136 -7.33 10.20 -3.92
N ALA A 137 -6.58 10.88 -3.05
CA ALA A 137 -7.11 11.89 -2.15
C ALA A 137 -7.76 13.07 -2.89
N GLU A 138 -7.10 13.58 -3.95
CA GLU A 138 -7.63 14.68 -4.76
C GLU A 138 -8.93 14.29 -5.46
N ILE A 139 -9.02 13.07 -6.00
CA ILE A 139 -10.24 12.57 -6.66
C ILE A 139 -11.35 12.34 -5.64
N PHE A 140 -11.06 11.73 -4.47
CA PHE A 140 -12.03 11.58 -3.41
C PHE A 140 -12.60 12.92 -2.93
N ALA A 141 -11.76 13.95 -2.80
CA ALA A 141 -12.21 15.29 -2.43
C ALA A 141 -13.21 15.86 -3.46
N ARG A 142 -12.99 15.63 -4.77
CA ARG A 142 -13.92 16.03 -5.84
C ARG A 142 -15.23 15.24 -5.82
N LEU A 143 -15.20 14.02 -5.31
CA LEU A 143 -16.39 13.17 -5.09
C LEU A 143 -17.09 13.46 -3.75
N GLY A 144 -16.67 14.49 -3.01
CA GLY A 144 -17.24 14.84 -1.71
C GLY A 144 -16.85 13.89 -0.56
N ILE A 145 -15.80 13.08 -0.75
CA ILE A 145 -15.32 12.14 0.25
C ILE A 145 -14.10 12.76 0.94
N ALA A 146 -14.32 13.31 2.13
CA ALA A 146 -13.26 13.91 2.92
C ALA A 146 -12.30 12.85 3.49
N PRO A 147 -10.98 13.13 3.54
CA PRO A 147 -10.02 12.28 4.22
C PRO A 147 -10.32 12.25 5.73
N ALA A 148 -10.15 11.08 6.34
CA ALA A 148 -10.28 10.96 7.79
C ALA A 148 -9.12 11.68 8.50
N LYS A 149 -9.42 12.29 9.67
CA LYS A 149 -8.49 13.08 10.46
C LYS A 149 -7.97 12.37 11.71
N SER A 150 -8.52 11.20 12.01
CA SER A 150 -8.16 10.38 13.17
C SER A 150 -8.55 8.92 12.96
N HIS A 151 -7.97 8.00 13.75
CA HIS A 151 -8.36 6.59 13.74
C HIS A 151 -9.86 6.38 14.04
N PRO A 152 -10.47 7.01 15.07
CA PRO A 152 -11.91 6.91 15.28
C PRO A 152 -12.75 7.37 14.09
N GLU A 153 -12.30 8.38 13.35
CA GLU A 153 -13.01 8.83 12.14
C GLU A 153 -12.88 7.83 10.99
N ILE A 154 -11.69 7.18 10.83
CA ILE A 154 -11.54 6.09 9.86
C ILE A 154 -12.52 4.96 10.19
N GLU A 155 -12.57 4.51 11.44
CA GLU A 155 -13.46 3.45 11.91
C GLU A 155 -14.95 3.83 11.69
N ALA A 156 -15.34 5.06 12.00
CA ALA A 156 -16.70 5.56 11.80
C ALA A 156 -17.08 5.62 10.30
N GLN A 157 -16.16 6.04 9.43
CA GLN A 157 -16.38 6.06 7.97
C GLN A 157 -16.53 4.64 7.42
N LEU A 158 -15.70 3.69 7.84
CA LEU A 158 -15.81 2.29 7.43
C LEU A 158 -17.14 1.68 7.88
N ALA A 159 -17.59 1.98 9.12
CA ALA A 159 -18.84 1.47 9.65
C ALA A 159 -20.08 2.05 8.95
N SER A 160 -20.07 3.34 8.60
CA SER A 160 -21.25 4.03 8.08
C SER A 160 -21.44 3.93 6.56
N ARG A 161 -20.34 3.83 5.79
CA ARG A 161 -20.38 3.85 4.33
C ARG A 161 -19.50 2.81 3.65
N ALA A 162 -18.93 1.87 4.41
CA ALA A 162 -18.00 0.85 3.95
C ALA A 162 -16.76 1.40 3.21
N LEU A 163 -16.43 2.68 3.34
CA LEU A 163 -15.30 3.32 2.67
C LEU A 163 -14.67 4.39 3.55
N ALA A 164 -13.34 4.36 3.66
CA ALA A 164 -12.57 5.46 4.23
C ALA A 164 -11.32 5.76 3.39
N PHE A 165 -10.92 7.03 3.33
CA PHE A 165 -9.58 7.43 2.90
C PHE A 165 -8.79 7.92 4.11
N ALA A 166 -7.67 7.24 4.39
CA ALA A 166 -6.77 7.57 5.49
C ALA A 166 -5.43 8.10 4.95
N PRO A 167 -5.11 9.39 5.14
CA PRO A 167 -3.76 9.89 4.94
C PRO A 167 -2.77 9.08 5.78
N ILE A 168 -1.58 8.80 5.23
CA ILE A 168 -0.55 8.02 5.95
C ILE A 168 -0.11 8.73 7.23
N GLU A 169 -0.15 10.06 7.25
CA GLU A 169 0.14 10.89 8.41
C GLU A 169 -0.84 10.64 9.57
N VAL A 170 -2.08 10.24 9.24
CA VAL A 170 -3.12 9.88 10.22
C VAL A 170 -3.01 8.41 10.59
N LEU A 171 -2.87 7.52 9.60
CA LEU A 171 -2.84 6.08 9.82
C LEU A 171 -1.59 5.64 10.57
N ALA A 172 -0.41 6.09 10.12
CA ALA A 172 0.89 5.65 10.64
C ALA A 172 1.93 6.79 10.57
N PRO A 173 1.87 7.77 11.48
CA PRO A 173 2.67 9.00 11.41
C PRO A 173 4.18 8.76 11.43
N LYS A 174 4.66 7.71 12.11
CA LYS A 174 6.08 7.36 12.12
C LYS A 174 6.56 6.91 10.73
N LEU A 175 5.75 6.15 10.01
CA LEU A 175 6.03 5.75 8.63
C LEU A 175 5.94 6.95 7.67
N ALA A 176 4.97 7.85 7.85
CA ALA A 176 4.85 9.07 7.08
C ALA A 176 6.12 9.92 7.14
N ARG A 177 6.72 10.06 8.33
CA ARG A 177 7.99 10.76 8.51
C ARG A 177 9.12 10.13 7.69
N LEU A 178 9.26 8.81 7.67
CA LEU A 178 10.29 8.13 6.88
C LEU A 178 10.02 8.21 5.37
N LEU A 179 8.76 8.20 4.93
CA LEU A 179 8.38 8.41 3.53
C LEU A 179 8.77 9.81 3.04
N ALA A 180 8.55 10.85 3.88
CA ALA A 180 8.82 12.24 3.53
C ALA A 180 10.30 12.49 3.24
N LEU A 181 11.22 11.68 3.78
CA LEU A 181 12.66 11.78 3.53
C LEU A 181 13.04 11.59 2.06
N ARG A 182 12.17 10.96 1.24
CA ARG A 182 12.36 10.90 -0.21
C ARG A 182 12.55 12.27 -0.84
N ARG A 183 11.87 13.30 -0.33
CA ARG A 183 11.98 14.68 -0.86
C ARG A 183 13.38 15.27 -0.64
N ILE A 184 14.05 14.86 0.44
CA ILE A 184 15.41 15.28 0.79
C ILE A 184 16.44 14.41 0.06
N MET A 185 16.25 13.08 0.08
CA MET A 185 17.22 12.12 -0.44
C MET A 185 17.16 11.97 -1.98
N GLY A 186 16.06 12.36 -2.63
CA GLY A 186 15.83 12.18 -4.06
C GLY A 186 15.54 10.73 -4.49
N VAL A 187 15.62 9.76 -3.56
CA VAL A 187 15.44 8.32 -3.83
C VAL A 187 14.39 7.71 -2.90
N ARG A 188 13.75 6.63 -3.35
CA ARG A 188 12.87 5.82 -2.51
C ARG A 188 13.69 4.99 -1.53
N ASN A 189 13.10 4.70 -0.36
CA ASN A 189 13.65 3.83 0.68
C ASN A 189 12.69 2.66 0.96
N SER A 190 13.07 1.73 1.83
CA SER A 190 12.31 0.52 2.20
C SER A 190 10.87 0.82 2.64
N THR A 191 10.64 1.97 3.29
CA THR A 191 9.29 2.37 3.73
C THR A 191 8.29 2.46 2.59
N HIS A 192 8.74 2.79 1.35
CA HIS A 192 7.86 2.82 0.17
C HIS A 192 7.34 1.43 -0.25
N THR A 193 8.04 0.36 0.11
CA THR A 193 7.57 -1.02 -0.05
C THR A 193 6.65 -1.38 1.11
N LEU A 194 7.07 -1.10 2.33
CA LEU A 194 6.35 -1.48 3.55
C LEU A 194 4.94 -0.89 3.63
N VAL A 195 4.76 0.39 3.29
CA VAL A 195 3.42 1.02 3.33
C VAL A 195 2.42 0.38 2.37
N LYS A 196 2.89 -0.35 1.37
CA LYS A 196 2.03 -1.05 0.41
C LYS A 196 1.60 -2.45 0.85
N ILE A 197 2.19 -2.95 1.93
CA ILE A 197 1.93 -4.29 2.46
C ILE A 197 1.47 -4.28 3.92
N LEU A 198 1.15 -3.10 4.47
CA LEU A 198 0.62 -2.97 5.84
C LEU A 198 -0.69 -3.74 6.02
N GLN A 199 -0.85 -4.34 7.19
CA GLN A 199 -2.14 -4.85 7.67
C GLN A 199 -2.72 -3.84 8.66
N PRO A 200 -3.59 -2.92 8.23
CA PRO A 200 -4.05 -1.84 9.09
C PRO A 200 -5.16 -2.23 10.07
N PHE A 201 -5.70 -3.44 9.95
CA PHE A 201 -6.87 -3.88 10.72
C PHE A 201 -6.49 -4.80 11.88
N SER A 202 -7.25 -4.73 12.97
CA SER A 202 -7.15 -5.63 14.12
C SER A 202 -7.69 -7.03 13.85
N SER A 203 -8.58 -7.18 12.86
CA SER A 203 -9.04 -8.46 12.30
C SER A 203 -8.27 -8.79 11.01
N PRO A 204 -8.17 -10.06 10.61
CA PRO A 204 -7.54 -10.43 9.34
C PRO A 204 -8.21 -9.74 8.15
N GLY A 205 -7.56 -8.73 7.56
CA GLY A 205 -8.03 -7.97 6.40
C GLY A 205 -7.30 -8.39 5.12
N LEU A 206 -7.98 -8.35 3.98
CA LEU A 206 -7.39 -8.61 2.68
C LEU A 206 -6.60 -7.39 2.20
N ARG A 207 -5.36 -7.57 1.78
CA ARG A 207 -4.51 -6.51 1.24
C ARG A 207 -4.45 -6.58 -0.27
N LEU A 208 -4.61 -5.44 -0.96
CA LEU A 208 -4.25 -5.34 -2.36
C LEU A 208 -2.78 -4.96 -2.46
N VAL A 209 -1.97 -5.86 -2.95
CA VAL A 209 -0.52 -5.67 -3.09
C VAL A 209 -0.18 -5.57 -4.57
N ASN A 210 0.61 -4.56 -4.94
CA ASN A 210 0.98 -4.36 -6.33
C ASN A 210 2.49 -4.31 -6.54
N TYR A 211 2.91 -4.80 -7.70
CA TYR A 211 4.27 -4.66 -8.20
C TYR A 211 4.30 -3.93 -9.56
N THR A 212 5.42 -3.37 -9.91
CA THR A 212 5.67 -2.75 -11.22
C THR A 212 6.66 -3.54 -12.06
N HIS A 213 7.64 -4.16 -11.44
CA HIS A 213 8.68 -4.97 -12.07
C HIS A 213 8.58 -6.43 -11.61
N PRO A 214 8.81 -7.41 -12.49
CA PRO A 214 8.63 -8.83 -12.20
C PRO A 214 9.38 -9.34 -10.95
N GLU A 215 10.59 -8.86 -10.71
CA GLU A 215 11.40 -9.24 -9.55
C GLU A 215 10.73 -8.95 -8.21
N TYR A 216 9.91 -7.90 -8.13
CA TYR A 216 9.14 -7.61 -6.90
C TYR A 216 7.98 -8.58 -6.68
N ARG A 217 7.45 -9.20 -7.76
CA ARG A 217 6.44 -10.25 -7.61
C ARG A 217 7.00 -11.45 -6.86
N GLU A 218 8.20 -11.88 -7.24
CA GLU A 218 8.88 -13.03 -6.62
C GLU A 218 9.21 -12.75 -5.15
N SER A 219 9.83 -11.59 -4.86
CA SER A 219 10.19 -11.20 -3.50
C SER A 219 8.96 -11.06 -2.58
N LEU A 220 7.85 -10.54 -3.10
CA LEU A 220 6.61 -10.41 -2.32
C LEU A 220 5.95 -11.79 -2.11
N ALA A 221 5.94 -12.65 -3.11
CA ALA A 221 5.44 -14.02 -2.96
C ALA A 221 6.27 -14.81 -1.92
N GLU A 222 7.60 -14.69 -1.96
CA GLU A 222 8.50 -15.28 -0.96
C GLU A 222 8.21 -14.74 0.45
N LEU A 223 8.04 -13.42 0.59
CA LEU A 223 7.69 -12.79 1.86
C LEU A 223 6.41 -13.39 2.44
N PHE A 224 5.33 -13.43 1.66
CA PHE A 224 4.03 -13.91 2.14
C PHE A 224 4.01 -15.43 2.37
N ALA A 225 4.77 -16.21 1.60
CA ALA A 225 4.87 -17.65 1.80
C ALA A 225 5.75 -18.03 3.00
N GLY A 226 6.87 -17.34 3.19
CA GLY A 226 7.88 -17.66 4.19
C GLY A 226 7.66 -17.05 5.57
N HIS A 227 6.77 -16.05 5.69
CA HIS A 227 6.58 -15.28 6.93
C HIS A 227 5.10 -15.17 7.31
N PRO A 228 4.54 -16.15 8.07
CA PRO A 228 3.11 -16.22 8.41
C PRO A 228 2.57 -14.94 9.07
N ALA A 229 3.37 -14.27 9.93
CA ALA A 229 2.97 -13.00 10.54
C ALA A 229 2.76 -11.88 9.50
N ALA A 230 3.55 -11.85 8.43
CA ALA A 230 3.36 -10.95 7.31
C ALA A 230 2.14 -11.32 6.46
N ALA A 231 1.71 -12.58 6.46
CA ALA A 231 0.64 -13.10 5.61
C ALA A 231 -0.77 -13.04 6.23
N VAL A 232 -0.91 -12.61 7.49
CA VAL A 232 -2.22 -12.56 8.19
C VAL A 232 -3.27 -11.86 7.32
N GLY A 233 -4.40 -12.52 7.07
CA GLY A 233 -5.51 -12.02 6.23
C GLY A 233 -5.29 -12.15 4.72
N GLY A 234 -4.11 -12.58 4.29
CA GLY A 234 -3.77 -12.78 2.88
C GLY A 234 -3.54 -11.50 2.08
N ALA A 235 -3.17 -11.67 0.83
CA ALA A 235 -2.97 -10.58 -0.11
C ALA A 235 -3.36 -10.97 -1.54
N LEU A 236 -3.97 -10.06 -2.28
CA LEU A 236 -4.10 -10.18 -3.73
C LEU A 236 -2.94 -9.44 -4.39
N LEU A 237 -2.06 -10.19 -5.03
CA LEU A 237 -0.87 -9.68 -5.70
C LEU A 237 -1.11 -9.56 -7.20
N ALA A 238 -0.99 -8.34 -7.72
CA ALA A 238 -1.15 -8.08 -9.15
C ALA A 238 -0.18 -7.00 -9.64
N ARG A 239 0.04 -6.95 -10.96
CA ARG A 239 0.76 -5.82 -11.53
C ARG A 239 -0.12 -4.56 -11.47
N GLY A 240 0.36 -3.54 -10.79
CA GLY A 240 -0.38 -2.28 -10.63
C GLY A 240 -0.27 -1.35 -11.84
N THR A 241 -1.24 -0.44 -11.94
CA THR A 241 -1.23 0.65 -12.92
C THR A 241 -0.46 1.84 -12.35
N GLU A 242 0.67 2.18 -12.96
CA GLU A 242 1.59 3.25 -12.49
C GLU A 242 2.02 3.11 -11.01
N GLY A 243 1.93 1.89 -10.44
CA GLY A 243 2.25 1.58 -9.06
C GLY A 243 1.08 1.76 -8.08
N GLU A 244 -0.12 2.01 -8.60
CA GLU A 244 -1.38 1.94 -7.85
C GLU A 244 -1.98 0.54 -7.94
N ALA A 245 -2.70 0.12 -6.89
CA ALA A 245 -3.27 -1.23 -6.77
C ALA A 245 -4.61 -1.39 -7.54
N VAL A 246 -4.65 -0.91 -8.77
CA VAL A 246 -5.81 -0.94 -9.65
C VAL A 246 -5.47 -1.58 -10.99
N ALA A 247 -6.43 -2.29 -11.59
CA ALA A 247 -6.29 -3.00 -12.85
C ALA A 247 -5.88 -2.07 -14.00
N ASP A 248 -5.02 -2.57 -14.90
CA ASP A 248 -4.73 -1.92 -16.18
C ASP A 248 -5.94 -2.14 -17.10
N THR A 249 -6.56 -1.04 -17.54
CA THR A 249 -7.76 -1.09 -18.38
C THR A 249 -7.50 -1.58 -19.82
N ARG A 250 -6.22 -1.66 -20.22
CA ARG A 250 -5.79 -2.06 -21.57
C ARG A 250 -5.53 -3.56 -21.70
N ARG A 251 -5.37 -4.27 -20.58
CA ARG A 251 -5.06 -5.72 -20.59
C ARG A 251 -5.41 -6.35 -19.26
N GLN A 252 -5.80 -7.62 -19.29
CA GLN A 252 -5.96 -8.41 -18.10
C GLN A 252 -4.59 -8.79 -17.55
N VAL A 253 -4.29 -8.34 -16.33
CA VAL A 253 -3.11 -8.76 -15.59
C VAL A 253 -3.43 -9.97 -14.71
N GLN A 254 -2.43 -10.79 -14.42
CA GLN A 254 -2.56 -11.89 -13.48
C GLN A 254 -2.86 -11.35 -12.08
N ILE A 255 -3.77 -12.02 -11.36
CA ILE A 255 -4.07 -11.79 -9.95
C ILE A 255 -3.80 -13.09 -9.20
N ASP A 256 -2.82 -13.07 -8.32
CA ASP A 256 -2.49 -14.18 -7.42
C ASP A 256 -3.05 -13.89 -6.03
N TRP A 257 -3.62 -14.90 -5.38
CA TRP A 257 -4.00 -14.86 -3.99
C TRP A 257 -2.92 -15.55 -3.15
N LEU A 258 -2.31 -14.77 -2.27
CA LEU A 258 -1.28 -15.21 -1.34
C LEU A 258 -1.91 -15.40 0.03
N HIS A 259 -2.03 -16.65 0.47
CA HIS A 259 -2.64 -17.02 1.76
C HIS A 259 -2.07 -18.32 2.25
N ASP A 260 -1.97 -18.51 3.55
CA ASP A 260 -1.57 -19.77 4.22
C ASP A 260 -0.31 -20.43 3.65
N GLY A 261 0.66 -19.61 3.22
CA GLY A 261 1.89 -20.08 2.59
C GLY A 261 1.75 -20.54 1.13
N VAL A 262 0.58 -20.36 0.53
CA VAL A 262 0.26 -20.75 -0.86
C VAL A 262 0.10 -19.51 -1.74
N ALA A 263 0.47 -19.63 -3.01
CA ALA A 263 0.17 -18.66 -4.06
C ALA A 263 -0.75 -19.31 -5.09
N GLU A 264 -2.00 -18.89 -5.13
CA GLU A 264 -3.02 -19.37 -6.07
C GLU A 264 -3.30 -18.32 -7.15
N THR A 265 -3.21 -18.69 -8.43
CA THR A 265 -3.59 -17.79 -9.52
C THR A 265 -5.11 -17.81 -9.71
N LEU A 266 -5.78 -16.73 -9.28
CA LEU A 266 -7.24 -16.58 -9.42
C LEU A 266 -7.66 -16.07 -10.79
N VAL A 267 -6.84 -15.23 -11.40
CA VAL A 267 -7.05 -14.65 -12.73
C VAL A 267 -5.76 -14.77 -13.52
N ALA A 268 -5.81 -15.43 -14.66
CA ALA A 268 -4.66 -15.53 -15.56
C ALA A 268 -4.45 -14.21 -16.33
N ALA A 269 -3.21 -13.93 -16.69
CA ALA A 269 -2.90 -12.82 -17.59
C ALA A 269 -3.40 -13.15 -19.00
N GLU A 270 -4.10 -12.19 -19.60
CA GLU A 270 -4.53 -12.29 -21.00
C GLU A 270 -3.87 -11.20 -21.83
N ARG A 271 -3.40 -11.54 -23.02
CA ARG A 271 -2.97 -10.54 -24.00
C ARG A 271 -4.22 -9.86 -24.55
N SER A 272 -4.19 -8.52 -24.65
CA SER A 272 -5.27 -7.79 -25.34
C SER A 272 -5.44 -8.37 -26.74
N SER A 273 -6.66 -8.85 -27.05
CA SER A 273 -7.01 -9.13 -28.45
C SER A 273 -7.04 -7.79 -29.19
N SER A 274 -6.56 -7.75 -30.41
CA SER A 274 -6.59 -6.55 -31.27
C SER A 274 -8.02 -6.07 -31.56
N GLU A 275 -9.02 -6.87 -31.23
CA GLU A 275 -10.45 -6.62 -31.49
C GLU A 275 -11.20 -6.03 -30.27
N ALA A 276 -10.60 -6.03 -29.07
CA ALA A 276 -11.26 -5.46 -27.90
C ALA A 276 -11.32 -3.93 -28.02
N GLN A 277 -12.52 -3.36 -28.07
CA GLN A 277 -12.70 -1.91 -27.99
C GLN A 277 -12.10 -1.41 -26.66
N PRO A 278 -11.23 -0.37 -26.71
CA PRO A 278 -10.71 0.22 -25.49
C PRO A 278 -11.88 0.70 -24.62
N ALA A 279 -11.79 0.47 -23.31
CA ALA A 279 -12.76 1.05 -22.38
C ALA A 279 -12.75 2.58 -22.55
N ALA A 280 -13.94 3.18 -22.58
CA ALA A 280 -14.07 4.63 -22.57
C ALA A 280 -13.54 5.15 -21.22
N LEU A 281 -12.36 5.75 -21.23
CA LEU A 281 -11.70 6.33 -20.04
C LEU A 281 -11.96 7.83 -19.96
N PRO A 282 -11.69 8.49 -18.82
CA PRO A 282 -11.71 9.94 -18.74
C PRO A 282 -10.83 10.58 -19.83
N GLU A 283 -11.31 11.65 -20.43
CA GLU A 283 -10.59 12.39 -21.49
C GLU A 283 -9.27 13.00 -21.00
N SER A 284 -9.23 13.33 -19.71
CA SER A 284 -8.04 13.82 -19.02
C SER A 284 -7.81 13.08 -17.73
N ARG A 285 -6.57 13.12 -17.26
CA ARG A 285 -6.14 12.47 -16.00
C ARG A 285 -6.29 13.35 -14.76
N ASP A 286 -6.72 14.62 -14.92
CA ASP A 286 -6.92 15.52 -13.79
C ASP A 286 -8.01 15.02 -12.83
N ALA A 287 -8.00 15.54 -11.61
CA ALA A 287 -8.90 15.07 -10.57
C ALA A 287 -10.37 15.37 -10.88
N ASP A 288 -10.68 16.52 -11.46
CA ASP A 288 -12.06 16.93 -11.77
C ASP A 288 -12.67 16.03 -12.85
N THR A 289 -11.96 15.84 -13.96
CA THR A 289 -12.40 14.98 -15.08
C THR A 289 -12.51 13.52 -14.63
N THR A 290 -11.53 13.01 -13.85
CA THR A 290 -11.55 11.64 -13.34
C THR A 290 -12.70 11.43 -12.35
N ALA A 291 -12.98 12.38 -11.46
CA ALA A 291 -14.10 12.32 -10.53
C ALA A 291 -15.45 12.35 -11.25
N ALA A 292 -15.64 13.24 -12.22
CA ALA A 292 -16.87 13.33 -13.00
C ALA A 292 -17.15 12.05 -13.78
N TRP A 293 -16.12 11.46 -14.39
CA TRP A 293 -16.22 10.17 -15.07
C TRP A 293 -16.50 9.02 -14.09
N THR A 294 -15.81 8.99 -12.94
CA THR A 294 -16.08 8.02 -11.87
C THR A 294 -17.54 8.08 -11.44
N GLN A 295 -18.09 9.28 -11.22
CA GLN A 295 -19.51 9.46 -10.88
C GLN A 295 -20.42 8.96 -12.00
N ALA A 296 -20.08 9.20 -13.26
CA ALA A 296 -20.86 8.71 -14.41
C ALA A 296 -20.88 7.17 -14.49
N VAL A 297 -19.78 6.50 -14.12
CA VAL A 297 -19.75 5.04 -14.01
C VAL A 297 -20.64 4.57 -12.86
N LEU A 298 -20.54 5.22 -11.72
CA LEU A 298 -21.36 4.90 -10.55
C LEU A 298 -22.86 5.08 -10.80
N ASP A 299 -23.26 6.04 -11.63
CA ASP A 299 -24.64 6.30 -12.02
C ASP A 299 -25.12 5.39 -13.17
N GLY A 300 -24.26 4.51 -13.70
CA GLY A 300 -24.58 3.65 -14.84
C GLY A 300 -24.59 4.35 -16.21
N ARG A 301 -24.15 5.61 -16.27
CA ARG A 301 -24.05 6.38 -17.54
C ARG A 301 -22.81 6.01 -18.35
N GLN A 302 -21.83 5.40 -17.73
CA GLN A 302 -20.62 4.84 -18.34
C GLN A 302 -20.42 3.40 -17.85
N PRO A 303 -19.92 2.49 -18.70
CA PRO A 303 -19.65 1.12 -18.28
C PRO A 303 -18.41 1.05 -17.37
N VAL A 304 -18.42 0.10 -16.44
CA VAL A 304 -17.21 -0.26 -15.69
C VAL A 304 -16.22 -0.92 -16.66
N PRO A 305 -14.93 -0.50 -16.71
CA PRO A 305 -13.93 -1.18 -17.52
C PRO A 305 -13.88 -2.69 -17.20
N PRO A 306 -13.86 -3.59 -18.20
CA PRO A 306 -13.98 -5.04 -17.97
C PRO A 306 -12.91 -5.61 -17.03
N THR A 307 -11.66 -5.16 -17.14
CA THR A 307 -10.58 -5.59 -16.26
C THR A 307 -10.76 -5.13 -14.80
N LEU A 308 -11.34 -3.95 -14.62
CA LEU A 308 -11.69 -3.43 -13.30
C LEU A 308 -12.89 -4.19 -12.70
N ALA A 309 -13.91 -4.50 -13.51
CA ALA A 309 -15.02 -5.33 -13.09
C ALA A 309 -14.54 -6.71 -12.61
N ARG A 310 -13.64 -7.35 -13.38
CA ARG A 310 -13.02 -8.62 -12.99
C ARG A 310 -12.21 -8.50 -11.70
N GLN A 311 -11.49 -7.39 -11.50
CA GLN A 311 -10.76 -7.14 -10.26
C GLN A 311 -11.73 -7.01 -9.09
N VAL A 312 -12.82 -6.26 -9.22
CA VAL A 312 -13.87 -6.12 -8.17
C VAL A 312 -14.46 -7.48 -7.82
N GLU A 313 -14.91 -8.26 -8.82
CA GLU A 313 -15.46 -9.60 -8.64
C GLU A 313 -14.49 -10.51 -7.85
N THR A 314 -13.21 -10.50 -8.23
CA THR A 314 -12.18 -11.30 -7.58
C THR A 314 -11.97 -10.89 -6.12
N ILE A 315 -11.90 -9.58 -5.85
CA ILE A 315 -11.74 -9.06 -4.48
C ILE A 315 -12.96 -9.41 -3.62
N VAL A 316 -14.18 -9.19 -4.12
CA VAL A 316 -15.42 -9.49 -3.38
C VAL A 316 -15.51 -10.97 -3.05
N ARG A 317 -15.20 -11.85 -4.03
CA ARG A 317 -15.18 -13.29 -3.82
C ARG A 317 -14.23 -13.69 -2.70
N VAL A 318 -12.98 -13.19 -2.72
CA VAL A 318 -11.98 -13.52 -1.71
C VAL A 318 -12.31 -12.87 -0.36
N ALA A 319 -12.83 -11.66 -0.33
CA ALA A 319 -13.19 -10.98 0.91
C ALA A 319 -14.37 -11.66 1.65
N ARG A 320 -15.23 -12.41 0.93
CA ARG A 320 -16.36 -13.19 1.50
C ARG A 320 -16.01 -14.65 1.79
N GLN A 321 -14.78 -15.09 1.53
CA GLN A 321 -14.32 -16.42 1.92
C GLN A 321 -13.85 -16.38 3.39
N ASP A 322 -14.22 -17.40 4.17
CA ASP A 322 -13.83 -17.58 5.57
C ASP A 322 -12.32 -17.93 5.72
#